data_14148abbac19280b1b383962479bd923
#
_entry.id   14148abbac19280b1b383962479bd923
#
_cell.length_a   1.000
_cell.length_b   1.000
_cell.length_c   1.000
_cell.angle_alpha   90.00
_cell.angle_beta   90.00
_cell.angle_gamma   90.00
#
_symmetry.space_group_name_H-M   'P 1'
#
loop_
_entity.id
_entity.type
_entity.pdbx_description
1 polymer ?
#
loop_
_entity_poly.entity_id
_entity_poly.type
_entity_poly.pdbx_seq_one_letter_code
_entity_poly.pdbx_strand_id
1 'polypeptide(L)'
;MKKPLAPDDSTPSPVPVRHTPLEVQPPRLSRRERRKRATREALIKAAQDVIATKGVYFAVIEEITERADVAKGSFYQYFRNRDDLLDVLLTRRLEELRTCIEATPPMDTCAASVRTLIHQHLDYFLHHEDFLLFLHQLRGLITMNKDETPAVRDTYRHYLEFLAERLPADDRQPPGQGPTPEEGVCALLGLLAGFLSHYALLAPLATLLPQRTRIESALTAACLAFWQGGFVTNVHE
;
A
#
# COMPACT_ATOMS: atom_id res chain seq x y z
N MET A 1 -24.03 33.93 -84.02
CA MET A 1 -23.99 34.20 -82.57
C MET A 1 -23.99 32.87 -81.83
N LYS A 2 -22.85 32.40 -81.32
CA LYS A 2 -22.69 31.11 -80.62
C LYS A 2 -22.84 31.36 -79.12
N LYS A 3 -23.67 30.62 -78.47
CA LYS A 3 -23.94 30.62 -77.04
C LYS A 3 -22.78 29.88 -76.31
N PRO A 4 -22.21 30.35 -75.24
CA PRO A 4 -21.14 29.65 -74.53
C PRO A 4 -21.72 28.53 -73.60
N LEU A 5 -21.00 27.42 -73.57
CA LEU A 5 -21.24 26.25 -72.76
C LEU A 5 -20.82 26.53 -71.30
N ALA A 6 -21.66 26.17 -70.35
CA ALA A 6 -21.35 26.26 -68.91
C ALA A 6 -20.37 25.12 -68.48
N PRO A 7 -19.47 25.32 -67.55
CA PRO A 7 -18.56 24.27 -67.05
C PRO A 7 -19.31 23.30 -66.11
N ASP A 8 -19.02 22.01 -66.36
CA ASP A 8 -19.45 20.88 -65.56
C ASP A 8 -18.68 20.82 -64.23
N ASP A 9 -19.39 21.07 -63.13
CA ASP A 9 -18.77 21.09 -61.77
C ASP A 9 -19.15 19.79 -61.04
N SER A 10 -18.51 18.68 -61.47
CA SER A 10 -18.65 17.36 -60.87
C SER A 10 -17.48 17.08 -59.93
N THR A 11 -17.42 17.77 -58.76
CA THR A 11 -16.50 17.40 -57.68
C THR A 11 -17.16 16.27 -56.85
N PRO A 12 -16.54 15.10 -56.70
CA PRO A 12 -17.07 14.06 -55.84
C PRO A 12 -16.87 14.45 -54.37
N SER A 13 -17.98 14.47 -53.60
CA SER A 13 -17.95 14.68 -52.15
C SER A 13 -17.12 13.61 -51.44
N PRO A 14 -16.32 13.99 -50.43
CA PRO A 14 -15.53 13.03 -49.68
C PRO A 14 -16.44 12.15 -48.83
N VAL A 15 -16.31 10.84 -48.98
CA VAL A 15 -16.95 9.81 -48.19
C VAL A 15 -16.41 9.90 -46.74
N PRO A 16 -17.25 10.04 -45.71
CA PRO A 16 -16.76 10.05 -44.35
C PRO A 16 -16.25 8.66 -43.93
N VAL A 17 -14.95 8.52 -43.78
CA VAL A 17 -14.33 7.34 -43.19
C VAL A 17 -14.66 7.34 -41.69
N ARG A 18 -15.64 6.52 -41.32
CA ARG A 18 -15.93 6.24 -39.90
C ARG A 18 -14.80 5.39 -39.33
N HIS A 19 -13.84 6.03 -38.69
CA HIS A 19 -12.91 5.36 -37.77
C HIS A 19 -13.69 5.04 -36.49
N THR A 20 -14.34 3.88 -36.45
CA THR A 20 -14.78 3.30 -35.17
C THR A 20 -13.54 2.80 -34.47
N PRO A 21 -13.19 3.31 -33.28
CA PRO A 21 -12.11 2.72 -32.49
C PRO A 21 -12.51 1.26 -32.21
N LEU A 22 -11.64 0.33 -32.57
CA LEU A 22 -11.77 -1.07 -32.16
C LEU A 22 -11.65 -1.07 -30.62
N GLU A 23 -12.78 -1.10 -29.92
CA GLU A 23 -12.83 -1.43 -28.50
C GLU A 23 -12.28 -2.84 -28.35
N VAL A 24 -11.01 -2.93 -27.95
CA VAL A 24 -10.37 -4.20 -27.58
C VAL A 24 -11.04 -4.65 -26.28
N GLN A 25 -12.11 -5.42 -26.40
CA GLN A 25 -12.72 -6.05 -25.25
C GLN A 25 -11.71 -7.01 -24.63
N PRO A 26 -11.46 -6.91 -23.30
CA PRO A 26 -10.56 -7.84 -22.64
C PRO A 26 -11.02 -9.28 -22.87
N PRO A 27 -10.09 -10.24 -23.08
CA PRO A 27 -10.42 -11.61 -23.41
C PRO A 27 -11.36 -12.20 -22.35
N ARG A 28 -12.50 -12.74 -22.78
CA ARG A 28 -13.47 -13.39 -21.87
C ARG A 28 -12.82 -14.62 -21.26
N LEU A 29 -12.56 -14.57 -19.96
CA LEU A 29 -12.03 -15.70 -19.19
C LEU A 29 -12.91 -16.95 -19.41
N SER A 30 -12.28 -18.11 -19.63
CA SER A 30 -12.97 -19.39 -19.70
C SER A 30 -13.72 -19.69 -18.39
N ARG A 31 -14.72 -20.60 -18.46
CA ARG A 31 -15.46 -21.03 -17.25
C ARG A 31 -14.52 -21.61 -16.19
N ARG A 32 -13.46 -22.32 -16.61
CA ARG A 32 -12.45 -22.91 -15.72
C ARG A 32 -11.62 -21.82 -15.02
N GLU A 33 -11.18 -20.82 -15.75
CA GLU A 33 -10.41 -19.70 -15.21
C GLU A 33 -11.22 -18.85 -14.21
N ARG A 34 -12.49 -18.58 -14.54
CA ARG A 34 -13.40 -17.88 -13.63
C ARG A 34 -13.58 -18.67 -12.33
N ARG A 35 -13.77 -19.99 -12.40
CA ARG A 35 -13.90 -20.85 -11.21
C ARG A 35 -12.60 -20.87 -10.39
N LYS A 36 -11.45 -20.96 -11.06
CA LYS A 36 -10.14 -20.90 -10.41
C LYS A 36 -9.94 -19.57 -9.66
N ARG A 37 -10.28 -18.46 -10.32
CA ARG A 37 -10.20 -17.13 -9.71
C ARG A 37 -11.16 -16.99 -8.52
N ALA A 38 -12.40 -17.46 -8.66
CA ALA A 38 -13.37 -17.40 -7.58
C ALA A 38 -12.92 -18.17 -6.33
N THR A 39 -12.38 -19.39 -6.50
CA THR A 39 -11.84 -20.18 -5.36
C THR A 39 -10.64 -19.48 -4.71
N ARG A 40 -9.72 -18.90 -5.50
CA ARG A 40 -8.59 -18.13 -4.97
C ARG A 40 -9.04 -16.94 -4.13
N GLU A 41 -10.03 -16.19 -4.62
CA GLU A 41 -10.59 -15.05 -3.88
C GLU A 41 -11.35 -15.49 -2.61
N ALA A 42 -12.03 -16.64 -2.64
CA ALA A 42 -12.68 -17.20 -1.46
C ALA A 42 -11.66 -17.52 -0.36
N LEU A 43 -10.51 -18.12 -0.71
CA LEU A 43 -9.42 -18.39 0.23
C LEU A 43 -8.83 -17.10 0.83
N ILE A 44 -8.61 -16.08 -0.01
CA ILE A 44 -8.11 -14.78 0.44
C ILE A 44 -9.10 -14.12 1.41
N LYS A 45 -10.39 -14.11 1.06
CA LYS A 45 -11.43 -13.55 1.92
C LYS A 45 -11.53 -14.31 3.24
N ALA A 46 -11.51 -15.64 3.20
CA ALA A 46 -11.53 -16.47 4.40
C ALA A 46 -10.35 -16.16 5.32
N ALA A 47 -9.14 -15.98 4.77
CA ALA A 47 -7.96 -15.58 5.54
C ALA A 47 -8.14 -14.19 6.18
N GLN A 48 -8.66 -13.20 5.45
CA GLN A 48 -8.97 -11.88 6.00
C GLN A 48 -9.96 -11.99 7.17
N ASP A 49 -11.03 -12.79 7.01
CA ASP A 49 -12.04 -12.99 8.04
C ASP A 49 -11.49 -13.68 9.29
N VAL A 50 -10.58 -14.68 9.12
CA VAL A 50 -9.89 -15.34 10.23
C VAL A 50 -8.99 -14.35 10.96
N ILE A 51 -8.18 -13.59 10.21
CA ILE A 51 -7.26 -12.60 10.77
C ILE A 51 -8.01 -11.52 11.54
N ALA A 52 -9.11 -11.02 10.99
CA ALA A 52 -9.93 -10.00 11.64
C ALA A 52 -10.59 -10.48 12.94
N THR A 53 -10.94 -11.78 13.03
CA THR A 53 -11.67 -12.33 14.19
C THR A 53 -10.76 -12.98 15.23
N LYS A 54 -9.67 -13.62 14.80
CA LYS A 54 -8.79 -14.44 15.67
C LYS A 54 -7.34 -13.95 15.67
N GLY A 55 -6.95 -13.14 14.71
CA GLY A 55 -5.58 -12.66 14.52
C GLY A 55 -4.74 -13.52 13.58
N VAL A 56 -3.57 -12.96 13.19
CA VAL A 56 -2.66 -13.56 12.20
C VAL A 56 -2.19 -14.96 12.64
N TYR A 57 -1.89 -15.15 13.91
CA TYR A 57 -1.37 -16.43 14.41
C TYR A 57 -2.32 -17.60 14.19
N PHE A 58 -3.62 -17.34 14.19
CA PHE A 58 -4.67 -18.34 13.98
C PHE A 58 -5.08 -18.51 12.52
N ALA A 59 -4.52 -17.73 11.60
CA ALA A 59 -4.77 -17.87 10.16
C ALA A 59 -3.98 -19.08 9.60
N VAL A 60 -4.23 -20.28 10.16
CA VAL A 60 -3.67 -21.54 9.69
C VAL A 60 -4.46 -22.09 8.51
N ILE A 61 -3.82 -22.93 7.68
CA ILE A 61 -4.40 -23.42 6.42
C ILE A 61 -5.73 -24.15 6.66
N GLU A 62 -5.82 -24.93 7.72
CA GLU A 62 -7.01 -25.66 8.10
C GLU A 62 -8.21 -24.73 8.35
N GLU A 63 -8.04 -23.72 9.18
CA GLU A 63 -9.08 -22.75 9.52
C GLU A 63 -9.53 -21.95 8.28
N ILE A 64 -8.56 -21.58 7.42
CA ILE A 64 -8.83 -20.83 6.19
C ILE A 64 -9.64 -21.67 5.19
N THR A 65 -9.25 -22.94 4.99
CA THR A 65 -9.91 -23.81 4.03
C THR A 65 -11.31 -24.24 4.51
N GLU A 66 -11.49 -24.46 5.80
CA GLU A 66 -12.80 -24.69 6.41
C GLU A 66 -13.73 -23.50 6.19
N ARG A 67 -13.26 -22.29 6.48
CA ARG A 67 -14.04 -21.06 6.30
C ARG A 67 -14.36 -20.75 4.83
N ALA A 68 -13.47 -21.12 3.90
CA ALA A 68 -13.66 -20.96 2.47
C ALA A 68 -14.56 -22.04 1.84
N ASP A 69 -14.96 -23.05 2.61
CA ASP A 69 -15.68 -24.24 2.13
C ASP A 69 -14.95 -24.96 1.00
N VAL A 70 -13.63 -25.18 1.16
CA VAL A 70 -12.81 -25.91 0.20
C VAL A 70 -11.97 -26.98 0.87
N ALA A 71 -11.68 -28.08 0.15
CA ALA A 71 -10.80 -29.10 0.66
C ALA A 71 -9.37 -28.56 0.90
N LYS A 72 -8.69 -28.97 1.99
CA LYS A 72 -7.31 -28.56 2.31
C LYS A 72 -6.34 -28.74 1.13
N GLY A 73 -6.47 -29.82 0.36
CA GLY A 73 -5.66 -30.05 -0.84
C GLY A 73 -5.86 -29.01 -1.95
N SER A 74 -7.03 -28.35 -1.98
CA SER A 74 -7.31 -27.28 -2.95
C SER A 74 -6.50 -26.02 -2.66
N PHE A 75 -6.13 -25.76 -1.41
CA PHE A 75 -5.29 -24.61 -1.03
C PHE A 75 -3.99 -24.60 -1.82
N TYR A 76 -3.30 -25.73 -1.89
CA TYR A 76 -1.99 -25.88 -2.54
C TYR A 76 -2.01 -25.73 -4.07
N GLN A 77 -3.20 -25.64 -4.69
CA GLN A 77 -3.32 -25.28 -6.10
C GLN A 77 -3.20 -23.76 -6.33
N TYR A 78 -3.28 -22.94 -5.28
CA TYR A 78 -3.31 -21.48 -5.33
C TYR A 78 -2.16 -20.82 -4.57
N PHE A 79 -1.72 -21.43 -3.47
CA PHE A 79 -0.68 -20.93 -2.58
C PHE A 79 0.25 -22.07 -2.18
N ARG A 80 1.56 -21.84 -2.23
CA ARG A 80 2.58 -22.84 -1.84
C ARG A 80 2.50 -23.18 -0.35
N ASN A 81 2.28 -22.15 0.44
CA ASN A 81 2.19 -22.21 1.89
C ASN A 81 1.36 -21.03 2.44
N ARG A 82 1.31 -20.93 3.75
CA ARG A 82 0.64 -19.83 4.47
C ARG A 82 1.31 -18.47 4.20
N ASP A 83 2.64 -18.44 4.11
CA ASP A 83 3.41 -17.22 3.86
C ASP A 83 3.03 -16.58 2.50
N ASP A 84 2.90 -17.38 1.44
CA ASP A 84 2.40 -16.91 0.13
C ASP A 84 1.02 -16.23 0.23
N LEU A 85 0.13 -16.75 1.06
CA LEU A 85 -1.20 -16.16 1.24
C LEU A 85 -1.13 -14.84 2.04
N LEU A 86 -0.33 -14.82 3.13
CA LEU A 86 -0.11 -13.61 3.92
C LEU A 86 0.57 -12.52 3.10
N ASP A 87 1.51 -12.91 2.23
CA ASP A 87 2.17 -12.01 1.29
C ASP A 87 1.18 -11.37 0.30
N VAL A 88 0.25 -12.14 -0.24
CA VAL A 88 -0.81 -11.59 -1.11
C VAL A 88 -1.70 -10.59 -0.37
N LEU A 89 -2.02 -10.85 0.90
CA LEU A 89 -2.81 -9.92 1.72
C LEU A 89 -2.05 -8.63 1.99
N LEU A 90 -0.77 -8.74 2.35
CA LEU A 90 0.11 -7.59 2.58
C LEU A 90 0.29 -6.78 1.31
N THR A 91 0.64 -7.43 0.19
CA THR A 91 0.85 -6.78 -1.10
C THR A 91 -0.36 -5.96 -1.52
N ARG A 92 -1.58 -6.50 -1.45
CA ARG A 92 -2.81 -5.77 -1.83
C ARG A 92 -2.97 -4.47 -1.04
N ARG A 93 -2.78 -4.52 0.27
CA ARG A 93 -2.93 -3.34 1.14
C ARG A 93 -1.81 -2.32 0.95
N LEU A 94 -0.58 -2.80 0.76
CA LEU A 94 0.55 -1.92 0.49
C LEU A 94 0.45 -1.27 -0.89
N GLU A 95 -0.07 -1.95 -1.91
CA GLU A 95 -0.32 -1.37 -3.24
C GLU A 95 -1.42 -0.31 -3.21
N GLU A 96 -2.50 -0.50 -2.42
CA GLU A 96 -3.51 0.53 -2.20
C GLU A 96 -2.87 1.80 -1.59
N LEU A 97 -2.10 1.63 -0.51
CA LEU A 97 -1.41 2.74 0.15
C LEU A 97 -0.34 3.37 -0.76
N ARG A 98 0.43 2.57 -1.48
CA ARG A 98 1.40 3.04 -2.46
C ARG A 98 0.74 3.89 -3.54
N THR A 99 -0.40 3.47 -4.06
CA THR A 99 -1.16 4.25 -5.06
C THR A 99 -1.56 5.63 -4.51
N CYS A 100 -2.00 5.69 -3.24
CA CYS A 100 -2.29 6.97 -2.58
C CYS A 100 -1.04 7.86 -2.47
N ILE A 101 0.12 7.25 -2.16
CA ILE A 101 1.39 7.98 -2.04
C ILE A 101 1.86 8.47 -3.41
N GLU A 102 1.78 7.65 -4.45
CA GLU A 102 2.20 7.98 -5.81
C GLU A 102 1.32 9.05 -6.48
N ALA A 103 0.07 9.20 -6.04
CA ALA A 103 -0.81 10.28 -6.50
C ALA A 103 -0.29 11.68 -6.12
N THR A 104 0.62 11.77 -5.15
CA THR A 104 1.25 13.03 -4.73
C THR A 104 2.67 13.10 -5.31
N PRO A 105 3.04 14.20 -5.99
CA PRO A 105 4.39 14.37 -6.51
C PRO A 105 5.45 14.31 -5.40
N PRO A 106 6.68 13.91 -5.70
CA PRO A 106 7.79 14.02 -4.76
C PRO A 106 7.95 15.45 -4.25
N MET A 107 8.31 15.61 -2.99
CA MET A 107 8.53 16.91 -2.34
C MET A 107 9.99 17.31 -2.46
N ASP A 108 10.24 18.63 -2.59
CA ASP A 108 11.59 19.18 -2.75
C ASP A 108 12.41 19.17 -1.45
N THR A 109 11.78 19.00 -0.30
CA THR A 109 12.46 19.03 1.00
C THR A 109 12.13 17.83 1.85
N CYS A 110 13.08 17.37 2.65
CA CYS A 110 12.90 16.29 3.61
C CYS A 110 11.70 16.57 4.56
N ALA A 111 11.58 17.77 5.07
CA ALA A 111 10.48 18.16 5.96
C ALA A 111 9.10 18.06 5.30
N ALA A 112 8.99 18.44 4.03
CA ALA A 112 7.74 18.32 3.28
C ALA A 112 7.42 16.86 2.97
N SER A 113 8.43 16.05 2.60
CA SER A 113 8.29 14.61 2.38
C SER A 113 7.81 13.88 3.64
N VAL A 114 8.46 14.12 4.78
CA VAL A 114 8.07 13.55 6.08
C VAL A 114 6.61 13.88 6.42
N ARG A 115 6.22 15.16 6.30
CA ARG A 115 4.84 15.59 6.56
C ARG A 115 3.85 14.88 5.65
N THR A 116 4.14 14.81 4.36
CA THR A 116 3.27 14.17 3.36
C THR A 116 3.12 12.68 3.63
N LEU A 117 4.20 11.98 3.91
CA LEU A 117 4.16 10.55 4.23
C LEU A 117 3.39 10.28 5.53
N ILE A 118 3.60 11.09 6.58
CA ILE A 118 2.81 10.98 7.82
C ILE A 118 1.33 11.22 7.55
N HIS A 119 0.98 12.27 6.80
CA HIS A 119 -0.40 12.57 6.42
C HIS A 119 -1.08 11.39 5.74
N GLN A 120 -0.44 10.83 4.71
CA GLN A 120 -1.00 9.74 3.90
C GLN A 120 -1.15 8.44 4.70
N HIS A 121 -0.14 8.06 5.49
CA HIS A 121 -0.22 6.87 6.32
C HIS A 121 -1.22 7.02 7.47
N LEU A 122 -1.23 8.18 8.13
CA LEU A 122 -2.19 8.46 9.21
C LEU A 122 -3.62 8.39 8.67
N ASP A 123 -3.88 9.04 7.53
CA ASP A 123 -5.19 8.99 6.88
C ASP A 123 -5.60 7.56 6.55
N TYR A 124 -4.71 6.81 5.91
CA TYR A 124 -4.96 5.43 5.52
C TYR A 124 -5.26 4.54 6.74
N PHE A 125 -4.44 4.60 7.79
CA PHE A 125 -4.63 3.76 8.98
C PHE A 125 -5.86 4.14 9.81
N LEU A 126 -6.24 5.41 9.85
CA LEU A 126 -7.49 5.83 10.52
C LEU A 126 -8.75 5.31 9.82
N HIS A 127 -8.68 5.06 8.50
CA HIS A 127 -9.76 4.47 7.73
C HIS A 127 -9.66 2.95 7.58
N HIS A 128 -8.50 2.36 7.87
CA HIS A 128 -8.19 0.94 7.73
C HIS A 128 -7.51 0.39 9.00
N GLU A 129 -8.23 0.47 10.14
CA GLU A 129 -7.73 -0.01 11.43
C GLU A 129 -7.40 -1.52 11.39
N ASP A 130 -8.17 -2.30 10.64
CA ASP A 130 -7.93 -3.72 10.39
C ASP A 130 -6.55 -3.97 9.79
N PHE A 131 -6.11 -3.13 8.87
CA PHE A 131 -4.79 -3.26 8.26
C PHE A 131 -3.66 -2.87 9.22
N LEU A 132 -3.82 -1.81 10.00
CA LEU A 132 -2.84 -1.45 11.02
C LEU A 132 -2.62 -2.60 12.01
N LEU A 133 -3.70 -3.21 12.51
CA LEU A 133 -3.64 -4.33 13.44
C LEU A 133 -3.03 -5.58 12.79
N PHE A 134 -3.39 -5.86 11.53
CA PHE A 134 -2.76 -6.92 10.75
C PHE A 134 -1.25 -6.70 10.63
N LEU A 135 -0.82 -5.50 10.22
CA LEU A 135 0.59 -5.14 10.07
C LEU A 135 1.37 -5.25 11.39
N HIS A 136 0.76 -4.84 12.50
CA HIS A 136 1.36 -4.97 13.83
C HIS A 136 1.63 -6.44 14.20
N GLN A 137 0.65 -7.32 14.00
CA GLN A 137 0.77 -8.76 14.28
C GLN A 137 1.76 -9.43 13.31
N LEU A 138 1.73 -9.03 12.04
CA LEU A 138 2.61 -9.55 10.99
C LEU A 138 4.07 -9.26 11.28
N ARG A 139 4.40 -8.04 11.75
CA ARG A 139 5.76 -7.67 12.17
C ARG A 139 6.26 -8.56 13.31
N GLY A 140 5.40 -8.87 14.29
CA GLY A 140 5.71 -9.84 15.34
C GLY A 140 6.01 -11.23 14.78
N LEU A 141 5.18 -11.71 13.86
CA LEU A 141 5.36 -13.00 13.18
C LEU A 141 6.69 -13.06 12.42
N ILE A 142 7.01 -12.03 11.61
CA ILE A 142 8.27 -11.93 10.86
C ILE A 142 9.49 -11.96 11.80
N THR A 143 9.41 -11.29 12.93
CA THR A 143 10.51 -11.20 13.90
C THR A 143 10.75 -12.54 14.59
N MET A 144 9.69 -13.28 14.90
CA MET A 144 9.77 -14.55 15.61
C MET A 144 10.10 -15.72 14.67
N ASN A 145 9.61 -15.73 13.43
CA ASN A 145 9.68 -16.84 12.49
C ASN A 145 10.34 -16.43 11.16
N LYS A 146 11.57 -15.92 11.23
CA LYS A 146 12.29 -15.36 10.06
C LYS A 146 12.39 -16.32 8.88
N ASP A 147 12.59 -17.60 9.15
CA ASP A 147 12.79 -18.62 8.12
C ASP A 147 11.46 -19.08 7.49
N GLU A 148 10.33 -18.86 8.15
CA GLU A 148 9.01 -19.28 7.70
C GLU A 148 8.24 -18.17 6.97
N THR A 149 8.76 -16.93 6.96
CA THR A 149 8.10 -15.76 6.39
C THR A 149 8.97 -14.96 5.41
N PRO A 150 9.70 -15.61 4.47
CA PRO A 150 10.57 -14.88 3.55
C PRO A 150 9.81 -13.98 2.59
N ALA A 151 8.68 -14.44 2.02
CA ALA A 151 7.91 -13.66 1.06
C ALA A 151 7.34 -12.38 1.70
N VAL A 152 6.67 -12.52 2.82
CA VAL A 152 6.11 -11.38 3.59
C VAL A 152 7.20 -10.38 3.98
N ARG A 153 8.35 -10.88 4.45
CA ARG A 153 9.48 -10.03 4.83
C ARG A 153 10.03 -9.26 3.63
N ASP A 154 10.17 -9.91 2.49
CA ASP A 154 10.70 -9.30 1.28
C ASP A 154 9.74 -8.23 0.74
N THR A 155 8.44 -8.50 0.71
CA THR A 155 7.42 -7.52 0.34
C THR A 155 7.44 -6.30 1.26
N TYR A 156 7.54 -6.51 2.59
CA TYR A 156 7.62 -5.39 3.52
C TYR A 156 8.91 -4.58 3.35
N ARG A 157 10.05 -5.24 3.11
CA ARG A 157 11.33 -4.57 2.84
C ARG A 157 11.25 -3.70 1.58
N HIS A 158 10.74 -4.22 0.47
CA HIS A 158 10.55 -3.43 -0.76
C HIS A 158 9.66 -2.20 -0.54
N TYR A 159 8.67 -2.33 0.35
CA TYR A 159 7.86 -1.16 0.70
C TYR A 159 8.65 -0.10 1.48
N LEU A 160 9.53 -0.51 2.40
CA LEU A 160 10.42 0.42 3.11
C LEU A 160 11.40 1.11 2.15
N GLU A 161 11.97 0.37 1.21
CA GLU A 161 12.85 0.89 0.15
C GLU A 161 12.11 1.92 -0.71
N PHE A 162 10.89 1.62 -1.14
CA PHE A 162 10.04 2.57 -1.89
C PHE A 162 9.79 3.88 -1.12
N LEU A 163 9.58 3.81 0.19
CA LEU A 163 9.41 5.02 1.01
C LEU A 163 10.73 5.78 1.18
N ALA A 164 11.85 5.07 1.31
CA ALA A 164 13.17 5.68 1.44
C ALA A 164 13.54 6.52 0.19
N GLU A 165 13.19 6.05 -1.01
CA GLU A 165 13.36 6.80 -2.26
C GLU A 165 12.58 8.13 -2.29
N ARG A 166 11.57 8.29 -1.43
CA ARG A 166 10.75 9.51 -1.33
C ARG A 166 11.21 10.46 -0.22
N LEU A 167 12.23 10.09 0.52
CA LEU A 167 12.85 10.93 1.53
C LEU A 167 14.18 11.47 0.99
N PRO A 168 14.22 12.70 0.46
CA PRO A 168 15.47 13.31 0.06
C PRO A 168 16.38 13.50 1.28
N ALA A 169 17.68 13.45 1.05
CA ALA A 169 18.65 13.79 2.09
C ALA A 169 18.35 15.19 2.66
N ASP A 170 18.54 15.38 3.95
CA ASP A 170 18.39 16.72 4.55
C ASP A 170 19.62 17.56 4.25
N ASP A 171 19.52 18.49 3.31
CA ASP A 171 20.60 19.41 2.89
C ASP A 171 21.16 20.29 4.05
N ARG A 172 20.48 20.31 5.19
CA ARG A 172 20.90 21.05 6.38
C ARG A 172 21.94 20.31 7.22
N GLN A 173 22.13 19.02 6.93
CA GLN A 173 23.09 18.19 7.66
C GLN A 173 24.35 17.95 6.81
N PRO A 174 25.53 17.98 7.45
CA PRO A 174 26.74 17.54 6.78
C PRO A 174 26.62 16.09 6.32
N PRO A 175 27.15 15.73 5.14
CA PRO A 175 27.11 14.38 4.64
C PRO A 175 27.60 13.36 5.67
N GLY A 176 26.79 12.33 5.95
CA GLY A 176 27.13 11.25 6.89
C GLY A 176 26.89 11.54 8.37
N GLN A 177 26.29 12.67 8.73
CA GLN A 177 25.97 13.01 10.14
C GLN A 177 24.50 12.82 10.51
N GLY A 178 23.61 12.63 9.53
CA GLY A 178 22.19 12.37 9.76
C GLY A 178 21.82 10.91 9.59
N PRO A 179 20.57 10.53 9.93
CA PRO A 179 20.04 9.22 9.65
C PRO A 179 19.96 8.98 8.13
N THR A 180 20.20 7.74 7.72
CA THR A 180 19.94 7.34 6.33
C THR A 180 18.45 7.42 6.01
N PRO A 181 18.05 7.50 4.71
CA PRO A 181 16.64 7.47 4.34
C PRO A 181 15.90 6.27 4.90
N GLU A 182 16.53 5.08 4.97
CA GLU A 182 15.95 3.85 5.52
C GLU A 182 15.73 3.96 7.03
N GLU A 183 16.71 4.50 7.79
CA GLU A 183 16.56 4.77 9.22
C GLU A 183 15.44 5.77 9.48
N GLY A 184 15.33 6.77 8.63
CA GLY A 184 14.28 7.75 8.65
C GLY A 184 12.89 7.15 8.44
N VAL A 185 12.72 6.29 7.45
CA VAL A 185 11.47 5.55 7.22
C VAL A 185 11.14 4.67 8.43
N CYS A 186 12.12 3.97 8.97
CA CYS A 186 11.93 3.14 10.18
C CYS A 186 11.46 3.98 11.38
N ALA A 187 12.03 5.16 11.58
CA ALA A 187 11.62 6.08 12.65
C ALA A 187 10.19 6.61 12.41
N LEU A 188 9.89 7.05 11.19
CA LEU A 188 8.57 7.54 10.81
C LEU A 188 7.47 6.49 11.04
N LEU A 189 7.64 5.30 10.45
CA LEU A 189 6.67 4.23 10.58
C LEU A 189 6.61 3.66 12.00
N GLY A 190 7.76 3.59 12.68
CA GLY A 190 7.84 3.16 14.06
C GLY A 190 7.05 4.08 14.99
N LEU A 191 7.23 5.40 14.86
CA LEU A 191 6.52 6.40 15.64
C LEU A 191 5.01 6.38 15.33
N LEU A 192 4.64 6.42 14.06
CA LEU A 192 3.24 6.47 13.64
C LEU A 192 2.50 5.18 14.00
N ALA A 193 2.98 4.03 13.54
CA ALA A 193 2.32 2.75 13.79
C ALA A 193 2.38 2.37 15.28
N GLY A 194 3.46 2.70 15.96
CA GLY A 194 3.59 2.53 17.42
C GLY A 194 2.54 3.35 18.16
N PHE A 195 2.44 4.65 17.87
CA PHE A 195 1.42 5.52 18.46
C PHE A 195 0.00 4.96 18.25
N LEU A 196 -0.36 4.67 17.00
CA LEU A 196 -1.70 4.20 16.66
C LEU A 196 -2.02 2.82 17.27
N SER A 197 -1.07 1.88 17.25
CA SER A 197 -1.26 0.56 17.85
C SER A 197 -1.46 0.61 19.36
N HIS A 198 -0.74 1.50 20.08
CA HIS A 198 -0.95 1.69 21.50
C HIS A 198 -2.26 2.43 21.80
N TYR A 199 -2.61 3.43 20.97
CA TYR A 199 -3.87 4.13 21.15
C TYR A 199 -5.08 3.22 20.93
N ALA A 200 -5.02 2.29 19.99
CA ALA A 200 -6.06 1.30 19.74
C ALA A 200 -6.36 0.40 20.97
N LEU A 201 -5.42 0.29 21.93
CA LEU A 201 -5.67 -0.38 23.22
C LEU A 201 -6.52 0.45 24.18
N LEU A 202 -6.61 1.77 23.98
CA LEU A 202 -7.32 2.69 24.85
C LEU A 202 -8.71 3.03 24.32
N ALA A 203 -8.82 3.21 22.98
CA ALA A 203 -10.06 3.61 22.31
C ALA A 203 -10.01 3.27 20.80
N PRO A 204 -11.17 3.16 20.12
CA PRO A 204 -11.22 3.00 18.68
C PRO A 204 -10.49 4.14 17.95
N LEU A 205 -9.74 3.84 16.90
CA LEU A 205 -8.95 4.85 16.16
C LEU A 205 -9.83 5.95 15.54
N ALA A 206 -11.07 5.65 15.22
CA ALA A 206 -12.05 6.64 14.74
C ALA A 206 -12.20 7.86 15.66
N THR A 207 -11.93 7.71 16.98
CA THR A 207 -11.96 8.82 17.95
C THR A 207 -10.84 9.84 17.74
N LEU A 208 -9.81 9.50 16.96
CA LEU A 208 -8.72 10.40 16.59
C LEU A 208 -9.06 11.31 15.41
N LEU A 209 -10.07 10.97 14.60
CA LEU A 209 -10.44 11.74 13.40
C LEU A 209 -10.63 13.25 13.66
N PRO A 210 -11.35 13.68 14.72
CA PRO A 210 -11.49 15.11 15.04
C PRO A 210 -10.18 15.79 15.45
N GLN A 211 -9.18 15.02 15.89
CA GLN A 211 -7.87 15.51 16.36
C GLN A 211 -6.75 15.27 15.34
N ARG A 212 -7.08 14.78 14.15
CA ARG A 212 -6.11 14.34 13.13
C ARG A 212 -5.03 15.36 12.86
N THR A 213 -5.37 16.62 12.58
CA THR A 213 -4.41 17.69 12.26
C THR A 213 -3.41 17.92 13.41
N ARG A 214 -3.88 17.89 14.67
CA ARG A 214 -3.03 18.04 15.85
C ARG A 214 -2.05 16.87 15.97
N ILE A 215 -2.53 15.64 15.77
CA ILE A 215 -1.73 14.42 15.83
C ILE A 215 -0.69 14.40 14.70
N GLU A 216 -1.10 14.72 13.49
CA GLU A 216 -0.21 14.84 12.32
C GLU A 216 0.92 15.83 12.58
N SER A 217 0.59 17.01 13.11
CA SER A 217 1.59 18.03 13.44
C SER A 217 2.58 17.55 14.51
N ALA A 218 2.09 16.89 15.55
CA ALA A 218 2.93 16.37 16.63
C ALA A 218 3.85 15.24 16.14
N LEU A 219 3.34 14.30 15.37
CA LEU A 219 4.14 13.20 14.80
C LEU A 219 5.18 13.73 13.80
N THR A 220 4.80 14.72 12.98
CA THR A 220 5.74 15.37 12.05
C THR A 220 6.88 16.05 12.80
N ALA A 221 6.56 16.81 13.86
CA ALA A 221 7.58 17.48 14.67
C ALA A 221 8.54 16.48 15.34
N ALA A 222 8.01 15.38 15.88
CA ALA A 222 8.83 14.33 16.49
C ALA A 222 9.74 13.61 15.47
N CYS A 223 9.23 13.30 14.28
CA CYS A 223 10.05 12.73 13.20
C CYS A 223 11.14 13.70 12.75
N LEU A 224 10.82 14.97 12.54
CA LEU A 224 11.82 15.98 12.15
C LEU A 224 12.88 16.21 13.22
N ALA A 225 12.54 16.14 14.51
CA ALA A 225 13.50 16.20 15.60
C ALA A 225 14.49 15.02 15.56
N PHE A 226 14.04 13.82 15.21
CA PHE A 226 14.92 12.67 14.98
C PHE A 226 15.91 12.93 13.84
N TRP A 227 15.45 13.48 12.71
CA TRP A 227 16.32 13.85 11.60
C TRP A 227 17.34 14.93 11.93
N GLN A 228 16.97 15.88 12.77
CA GLN A 228 17.85 17.00 13.12
C GLN A 228 18.86 16.67 14.24
N GLY A 229 18.90 15.42 14.72
CA GLY A 229 19.78 15.04 15.83
C GLY A 229 19.42 15.73 17.16
N GLY A 230 18.19 16.26 17.28
CA GLY A 230 17.75 17.09 18.38
C GLY A 230 17.66 16.43 19.76
N PHE A 231 18.05 15.16 19.86
CA PHE A 231 18.10 14.43 21.14
C PHE A 231 19.51 14.32 21.76
N VAL A 232 20.54 14.89 21.12
CA VAL A 232 21.94 14.64 21.54
C VAL A 232 22.63 15.84 22.24
N THR A 233 21.98 16.99 22.44
CA THR A 233 22.70 18.19 22.88
C THR A 233 22.63 18.57 24.37
N ASN A 234 22.11 17.72 25.28
CA ASN A 234 22.10 18.10 26.71
C ASN A 234 22.29 16.93 27.69
N VAL A 235 23.31 16.08 27.48
CA VAL A 235 23.71 15.07 28.52
C VAL A 235 25.16 15.27 28.99
N HIS A 236 25.75 16.42 28.74
CA HIS A 236 27.04 16.80 29.31
C HIS A 236 26.95 18.20 29.91
N GLU A 237 26.32 18.32 31.07
CA GLU A 237 26.67 19.23 32.15
C GLU A 237 26.37 18.56 33.50
#